data_a818bb2ad4d230760e850f3f9ce67d98
#
_entry.id   a818bb2ad4d230760e850f3f9ce67d98
#
_cell.length_a   1.000
_cell.length_b   1.000
_cell.length_c   1.000
_cell.angle_alpha   90.00
_cell.angle_beta   90.00
_cell.angle_gamma   90.00
#
_symmetry.space_group_name_H-M   'P 1'
#
loop_
_entity.id
_entity.type
_entity.pdbx_description
1 polymer ?
#
loop_
_entity_poly.entity_id
_entity_poly.type
_entity_poly.pdbx_seq_one_letter_code
_entity_poly.pdbx_strand_id
1 'polypeptide(L)'
;MPRPTHANSLLAALACYAATAIAIGFAWWWLGAPLRLPPSPLAAGGKLSCVSYAPFRGEQDPLVETTHVDAAQIDEDLTLLSRYTDCIRTYSIENGLDQIPAIAERHGLKVMQGLWLSNKLERNRRQAETVVALAKAFPNTINAVIVGNEVLLRGDLSVSDLEGYIRTVKSQVSVPVTYADVWEFWLRYRDLQGAVDFVTIHILPYWEDFPLPAAVAAAHVDAIRKQVAAAIPDKEIFIGEVGWPSAGRMREAALPSPSNQARVITETMTLAQRENFRVNVIEAFNQPWKRWLEGATGGYWGIFDRAAGAPKFAFSGIDSDHPHWPLQAIAGILLTGIIFASAIVGAGAKPAVPYLWPRIAVLAFLPAVLFGWTLERIPIDSFSVGTWLRAIAFAATAAIAPAVAAAAVAAGRTLPAFAALLGGRRGARDTRDTRDTLGVVLGGSLIALTLLSIETALVLVFDPRYRDLPFAPQSSSVIAFLALVLMTPRPAGKRASAETLAGAVLAVAAVYIAINETLANWQALWLCAGFVGLAFILSGAGDAPG
;
A
#
# COMPACT_ATOMS: atom_id res chain seq x y z
N MET A 1 -46.67 -19.88 19.32
CA MET A 1 -45.78 -19.17 20.19
C MET A 1 -46.24 -17.72 20.33
N PRO A 2 -46.28 -17.13 21.53
CA PRO A 2 -46.70 -15.76 21.71
C PRO A 2 -45.74 -14.82 20.93
N ARG A 3 -46.34 -13.81 20.25
CA ARG A 3 -45.55 -12.78 19.53
C ARG A 3 -44.67 -12.03 20.53
N PRO A 4 -43.35 -11.83 20.25
CA PRO A 4 -42.52 -11.04 21.13
C PRO A 4 -43.07 -9.63 21.27
N THR A 5 -43.13 -9.11 22.47
CA THR A 5 -43.49 -7.70 22.72
C THR A 5 -42.40 -6.77 22.18
N HIS A 6 -42.76 -5.51 21.88
CA HIS A 6 -41.77 -4.52 21.39
C HIS A 6 -40.55 -4.41 22.32
N ALA A 7 -40.72 -4.50 23.62
CA ALA A 7 -39.64 -4.47 24.61
C ALA A 7 -38.69 -5.67 24.45
N ASN A 8 -39.22 -6.89 24.25
CA ASN A 8 -38.40 -8.10 24.04
C ASN A 8 -37.61 -8.04 22.72
N SER A 9 -38.20 -7.41 21.68
CA SER A 9 -37.50 -7.22 20.40
C SER A 9 -36.32 -6.24 20.53
N LEU A 10 -36.50 -5.15 21.27
CA LEU A 10 -35.45 -4.16 21.51
C LEU A 10 -34.30 -4.74 22.37
N LEU A 11 -34.64 -5.50 23.40
CA LEU A 11 -33.65 -6.22 24.22
C LEU A 11 -32.83 -7.21 23.38
N ALA A 12 -33.48 -7.96 22.47
CA ALA A 12 -32.79 -8.85 21.53
C ALA A 12 -31.86 -8.08 20.58
N ALA A 13 -32.30 -6.92 20.07
CA ALA A 13 -31.47 -6.04 19.25
C ALA A 13 -30.22 -5.58 20.02
N LEU A 14 -30.37 -5.09 21.24
CA LEU A 14 -29.26 -4.64 22.09
C LEU A 14 -28.31 -5.78 22.41
N ALA A 15 -28.81 -6.96 22.72
CA ALA A 15 -27.97 -8.15 22.98
C ALA A 15 -27.16 -8.55 21.74
N CYS A 16 -27.78 -8.60 20.55
CA CYS A 16 -27.09 -8.91 19.30
C CYS A 16 -26.09 -7.81 18.93
N TYR A 17 -26.41 -6.54 19.11
CA TYR A 17 -25.48 -5.44 18.91
C TYR A 17 -24.25 -5.58 19.82
N ALA A 18 -24.47 -5.79 21.12
CA ALA A 18 -23.37 -5.94 22.09
C ALA A 18 -22.46 -7.14 21.74
N ALA A 19 -23.04 -8.28 21.37
CA ALA A 19 -22.29 -9.45 20.94
C ALA A 19 -21.46 -9.17 19.68
N THR A 20 -22.05 -8.46 18.69
CA THR A 20 -21.35 -8.07 17.45
C THR A 20 -20.22 -7.09 17.75
N ALA A 21 -20.45 -6.09 18.62
CA ALA A 21 -19.45 -5.12 19.03
C ALA A 21 -18.25 -5.79 19.73
N ILE A 22 -18.51 -6.75 20.63
CA ILE A 22 -17.47 -7.55 21.29
C ILE A 22 -16.68 -8.35 20.24
N ALA A 23 -17.36 -8.99 19.27
CA ALA A 23 -16.70 -9.77 18.23
C ALA A 23 -15.81 -8.88 17.32
N ILE A 24 -16.25 -7.66 17.00
CA ILE A 24 -15.46 -6.68 16.24
C ILE A 24 -14.24 -6.23 17.05
N GLY A 25 -14.43 -5.92 18.33
CA GLY A 25 -13.33 -5.56 19.23
C GLY A 25 -12.29 -6.67 19.35
N PHE A 26 -12.73 -7.93 19.46
CA PHE A 26 -11.85 -9.10 19.49
C PHE A 26 -11.12 -9.30 18.14
N ALA A 27 -11.82 -9.15 17.00
CA ALA A 27 -11.20 -9.28 15.69
C ALA A 27 -10.06 -8.26 15.48
N TRP A 28 -10.30 -7.00 15.84
CA TRP A 28 -9.28 -5.96 15.74
C TRP A 28 -8.16 -6.10 16.78
N TRP A 29 -8.48 -6.54 17.99
CA TRP A 29 -7.46 -6.90 18.98
C TRP A 29 -6.55 -8.03 18.47
N TRP A 30 -7.12 -9.03 17.82
CA TRP A 30 -6.37 -10.12 17.20
C TRP A 30 -5.49 -9.63 16.04
N LEU A 31 -6.04 -8.83 15.13
CA LEU A 31 -5.31 -8.25 14.00
C LEU A 31 -4.18 -7.32 14.47
N GLY A 32 -4.41 -6.55 15.51
CA GLY A 32 -3.42 -5.66 16.12
C GLY A 32 -2.49 -6.36 17.12
N ALA A 33 -2.59 -7.69 17.28
CA ALA A 33 -1.73 -8.43 18.21
C ALA A 33 -0.25 -8.26 17.83
N PRO A 34 0.61 -8.00 18.82
CA PRO A 34 2.03 -7.80 18.58
C PRO A 34 2.69 -9.08 18.04
N LEU A 35 3.53 -8.92 17.01
CA LEU A 35 4.32 -9.97 16.41
C LEU A 35 5.75 -9.92 16.95
N ARG A 36 6.33 -11.08 17.26
CA ARG A 36 7.74 -11.17 17.65
C ARG A 36 8.63 -11.03 16.40
N LEU A 37 9.51 -10.08 16.44
CA LEU A 37 10.51 -9.86 15.41
C LEU A 37 11.75 -10.73 15.66
N PRO A 38 12.54 -11.05 14.61
CA PRO A 38 13.85 -11.64 14.77
C PRO A 38 14.75 -10.76 15.67
N PRO A 39 15.66 -11.36 16.44
CA PRO A 39 16.59 -10.59 17.26
C PRO A 39 17.48 -9.71 16.36
N SER A 40 17.65 -8.46 16.75
CA SER A 40 18.53 -7.56 16.02
C SER A 40 20.00 -7.97 16.14
N PRO A 41 20.78 -7.91 15.06
CA PRO A 41 22.22 -8.09 15.13
C PRO A 41 22.93 -6.86 15.75
N LEU A 42 22.23 -5.72 15.85
CA LEU A 42 22.76 -4.52 16.47
C LEU A 42 22.76 -4.71 17.99
N ALA A 43 23.93 -4.53 18.61
CA ALA A 43 24.02 -4.40 20.06
C ALA A 43 23.19 -3.20 20.54
N ALA A 44 22.85 -3.14 21.82
CA ALA A 44 22.16 -1.99 22.39
C ALA A 44 22.96 -0.70 22.08
N GLY A 45 22.35 0.23 21.38
CA GLY A 45 23.00 1.45 20.88
C GLY A 45 23.84 1.26 19.61
N GLY A 46 23.82 0.08 18.98
CA GLY A 46 24.46 -0.15 17.68
C GLY A 46 23.76 0.63 16.56
N LYS A 47 24.54 0.93 15.51
CA LYS A 47 24.09 1.73 14.38
C LYS A 47 24.06 0.93 13.09
N LEU A 48 23.18 1.35 12.17
CA LEU A 48 23.16 0.88 10.78
C LEU A 48 24.46 1.29 10.09
N SER A 49 25.01 0.42 9.23
CA SER A 49 26.23 0.71 8.49
C SER A 49 26.04 1.88 7.51
N CYS A 50 24.93 1.95 6.80
CA CYS A 50 24.54 3.06 5.95
C CYS A 50 23.02 3.04 5.68
N VAL A 51 22.41 4.21 5.43
CA VAL A 51 21.01 4.35 5.07
C VAL A 51 20.83 5.35 3.92
N SER A 52 19.97 5.03 2.96
CA SER A 52 19.60 5.95 1.88
C SER A 52 18.87 7.16 2.45
N TYR A 53 19.33 8.35 2.10
CA TYR A 53 18.79 9.61 2.57
C TYR A 53 18.35 10.50 1.42
N ALA A 54 17.05 10.85 1.43
CA ALA A 54 16.45 11.87 0.62
C ALA A 54 15.57 12.75 1.55
N PRO A 55 15.82 14.07 1.62
CA PRO A 55 15.21 14.94 2.63
C PRO A 55 13.77 15.35 2.32
N PHE A 56 13.23 15.05 1.15
CA PHE A 56 11.96 15.57 0.66
C PHE A 56 10.78 15.23 1.58
N ARG A 57 9.93 16.27 1.84
CA ARG A 57 8.79 16.21 2.77
C ARG A 57 7.53 16.79 2.11
N GLY A 58 6.36 16.29 2.48
CA GLY A 58 5.07 16.82 2.02
C GLY A 58 4.96 16.87 0.49
N GLU A 59 4.89 18.08 -0.07
CA GLU A 59 4.76 18.32 -1.50
C GLU A 59 6.12 18.52 -2.22
N GLN A 60 7.25 18.44 -1.50
CA GLN A 60 8.57 18.52 -2.12
C GLN A 60 8.79 17.33 -3.05
N ASP A 61 9.11 17.60 -4.29
CA ASP A 61 9.37 16.61 -5.34
C ASP A 61 10.72 16.90 -6.01
N PRO A 62 11.69 15.97 -6.00
CA PRO A 62 13.00 16.16 -6.62
C PRO A 62 12.93 16.32 -8.14
N LEU A 63 11.83 15.93 -8.79
CA LEU A 63 11.64 16.06 -10.24
C LEU A 63 11.17 17.47 -10.64
N VAL A 64 10.74 18.27 -9.67
CA VAL A 64 10.34 19.67 -9.90
C VAL A 64 11.55 20.58 -9.70
N GLU A 65 11.97 21.26 -10.76
CA GLU A 65 13.20 22.09 -10.76
C GLU A 65 13.20 23.22 -9.71
N THR A 66 12.02 23.71 -9.32
CA THR A 66 11.86 24.75 -8.31
C THR A 66 11.89 24.23 -6.88
N THR A 67 11.89 22.92 -6.66
CA THR A 67 12.02 22.35 -5.34
C THR A 67 13.40 22.67 -4.78
N HIS A 68 13.44 23.22 -3.57
CA HIS A 68 14.67 23.48 -2.84
C HIS A 68 14.52 22.98 -1.40
N VAL A 69 15.55 22.32 -0.92
CA VAL A 69 15.67 21.86 0.47
C VAL A 69 16.68 22.73 1.17
N ASP A 70 16.29 23.37 2.25
CA ASP A 70 17.18 24.26 3.00
C ASP A 70 18.09 23.48 3.97
N ALA A 71 19.16 24.15 4.40
CA ALA A 71 20.15 23.58 5.30
C ALA A 71 19.56 23.18 6.67
N ALA A 72 18.55 23.91 7.15
CA ALA A 72 17.94 23.63 8.44
C ALA A 72 17.15 22.31 8.42
N GLN A 73 16.43 22.04 7.33
CA GLN A 73 15.71 20.78 7.13
C GLN A 73 16.70 19.58 7.07
N ILE A 74 17.83 19.75 6.38
CA ILE A 74 18.86 18.71 6.30
C ILE A 74 19.50 18.50 7.68
N ASP A 75 19.82 19.58 8.40
CA ASP A 75 20.44 19.51 9.74
C ASP A 75 19.54 18.80 10.76
N GLU A 76 18.24 19.07 10.72
CA GLU A 76 17.24 18.37 11.55
C GLU A 76 17.24 16.85 11.26
N ASP A 77 17.18 16.47 9.99
CA ASP A 77 17.19 15.06 9.59
C ASP A 77 18.50 14.37 10.01
N LEU A 78 19.67 15.01 9.77
CA LEU A 78 20.96 14.43 10.12
C LEU A 78 21.22 14.39 11.62
N THR A 79 20.65 15.30 12.40
CA THR A 79 20.62 15.22 13.87
C THR A 79 19.94 13.93 14.34
N LEU A 80 18.81 13.55 13.71
CA LEU A 80 18.16 12.29 14.03
C LEU A 80 19.00 11.10 13.56
N LEU A 81 19.41 11.09 12.29
CA LEU A 81 20.08 9.95 11.68
C LEU A 81 21.43 9.62 12.33
N SER A 82 22.18 10.62 12.78
CA SER A 82 23.48 10.42 13.46
C SER A 82 23.41 9.55 14.72
N ARG A 83 22.22 9.40 15.30
CA ARG A 83 22.00 8.51 16.46
C ARG A 83 21.90 7.03 16.05
N TYR A 84 21.53 6.75 14.79
CA TYR A 84 21.15 5.42 14.33
C TYR A 84 21.98 4.88 13.17
N THR A 85 22.80 5.72 12.54
CA THR A 85 23.71 5.30 11.46
C THR A 85 25.01 6.10 11.50
N ASP A 86 26.06 5.53 10.93
CA ASP A 86 27.35 6.22 10.75
C ASP A 86 27.54 6.74 9.32
N CYS A 87 26.64 6.36 8.40
CA CYS A 87 26.72 6.70 6.98
C CYS A 87 25.35 6.96 6.40
N ILE A 88 25.28 7.95 5.48
CA ILE A 88 24.13 8.17 4.61
C ILE A 88 24.54 8.03 3.14
N ARG A 89 23.65 7.51 2.32
CA ARG A 89 23.78 7.49 0.86
C ARG A 89 22.80 8.48 0.23
N THR A 90 23.31 9.34 -0.66
CA THR A 90 22.50 10.29 -1.43
C THR A 90 22.39 9.87 -2.89
N TYR A 91 21.49 10.52 -3.65
CA TYR A 91 21.19 10.19 -5.06
C TYR A 91 21.51 11.33 -6.03
N SER A 92 21.57 12.55 -5.54
CA SER A 92 21.76 13.76 -6.33
C SER A 92 22.42 14.85 -5.49
N ILE A 93 22.89 15.89 -6.15
CA ILE A 93 23.43 17.12 -5.57
C ILE A 93 22.56 18.33 -5.89
N GLU A 94 21.47 18.15 -6.61
CA GLU A 94 20.54 19.23 -6.96
C GLU A 94 19.55 19.53 -5.83
N ASN A 95 18.67 20.51 -6.02
CA ASN A 95 17.62 20.90 -5.07
C ASN A 95 18.14 21.31 -3.68
N GLY A 96 19.40 21.78 -3.57
CA GLY A 96 20.07 22.13 -2.30
C GLY A 96 20.78 20.96 -1.62
N LEU A 97 20.86 19.77 -2.26
CA LEU A 97 21.47 18.57 -1.67
C LEU A 97 23.01 18.62 -1.68
N ASP A 98 23.61 19.54 -2.43
CA ASP A 98 25.04 19.84 -2.40
C ASP A 98 25.54 20.33 -1.02
N GLN A 99 24.64 20.79 -0.15
CA GLN A 99 24.91 21.18 1.24
C GLN A 99 25.10 19.97 2.17
N ILE A 100 24.66 18.77 1.79
CA ILE A 100 24.65 17.58 2.66
C ILE A 100 26.05 17.23 3.21
N PRO A 101 27.15 17.22 2.41
CA PRO A 101 28.47 16.86 2.96
C PRO A 101 28.94 17.79 4.08
N ALA A 102 28.75 19.10 3.93
CA ALA A 102 29.12 20.08 4.95
C ALA A 102 28.31 19.92 6.24
N ILE A 103 27.02 19.56 6.13
CA ILE A 103 26.16 19.34 7.28
C ILE A 103 26.49 17.99 7.93
N ALA A 104 26.69 16.93 7.14
CA ALA A 104 27.07 15.60 7.62
C ALA A 104 28.39 15.62 8.40
N GLU A 105 29.36 16.44 7.98
CA GLU A 105 30.62 16.61 8.70
C GLU A 105 30.40 17.08 10.15
N ARG A 106 29.47 18.03 10.37
CA ARG A 106 29.16 18.53 11.72
C ARG A 106 28.54 17.45 12.61
N HIS A 107 27.85 16.48 12.02
CA HIS A 107 27.22 15.35 12.72
C HIS A 107 28.11 14.09 12.79
N GLY A 108 29.32 14.13 12.24
CA GLY A 108 30.26 12.99 12.22
C GLY A 108 29.80 11.86 11.29
N LEU A 109 28.88 12.12 10.37
CA LEU A 109 28.37 11.15 9.41
C LEU A 109 29.27 11.05 8.18
N LYS A 110 29.45 9.84 7.66
CA LYS A 110 30.01 9.61 6.33
C LYS A 110 28.93 9.72 5.27
N VAL A 111 29.33 10.11 4.04
CA VAL A 111 28.42 10.27 2.91
C VAL A 111 28.90 9.44 1.72
N MET A 112 28.09 8.50 1.26
CA MET A 112 28.21 7.94 -0.08
C MET A 112 27.47 8.89 -1.04
N GLN A 113 28.25 9.77 -1.68
CA GLN A 113 27.69 10.89 -2.45
C GLN A 113 27.27 10.42 -3.85
N GLY A 114 25.97 10.40 -4.09
CA GLY A 114 25.41 10.16 -5.41
C GLY A 114 25.40 11.41 -6.29
N LEU A 115 25.54 11.20 -7.58
CA LEU A 115 25.17 12.15 -8.63
C LEU A 115 24.15 11.50 -9.56
N TRP A 116 23.18 12.29 -10.02
CA TRP A 116 22.12 11.80 -10.90
C TRP A 116 22.51 11.97 -12.36
N LEU A 117 22.57 10.87 -13.10
CA LEU A 117 22.75 10.86 -14.55
C LEU A 117 21.42 10.58 -15.25
N SER A 118 21.19 11.27 -16.36
CA SER A 118 19.99 11.14 -17.19
C SER A 118 20.36 11.33 -18.69
N ASN A 119 19.39 11.36 -19.56
CA ASN A 119 19.58 11.69 -20.99
C ASN A 119 19.88 13.18 -21.26
N LYS A 120 19.95 14.03 -20.22
CA LYS A 120 20.27 15.47 -20.32
C LYS A 120 21.76 15.71 -20.09
N LEU A 121 22.57 15.65 -21.15
CA LEU A 121 24.05 15.67 -21.08
C LEU A 121 24.64 16.87 -20.35
N GLU A 122 24.11 18.09 -20.57
CA GLU A 122 24.58 19.30 -19.88
C GLU A 122 24.31 19.25 -18.35
N ARG A 123 23.21 18.65 -17.95
CA ARG A 123 22.90 18.41 -16.53
C ARG A 123 23.89 17.41 -15.94
N ASN A 124 24.15 16.32 -16.65
CA ASN A 124 25.11 15.29 -16.23
C ASN A 124 26.50 15.87 -16.03
N ARG A 125 26.97 16.75 -16.94
CA ARG A 125 28.27 17.41 -16.83
C ARG A 125 28.35 18.27 -15.58
N ARG A 126 27.36 19.13 -15.32
CA ARG A 126 27.28 19.94 -14.09
C ARG A 126 27.27 19.08 -12.83
N GLN A 127 26.51 18.00 -12.82
CA GLN A 127 26.50 17.03 -11.71
C GLN A 127 27.90 16.45 -11.46
N ALA A 128 28.60 16.01 -12.50
CA ALA A 128 29.93 15.44 -12.39
C ALA A 128 30.96 16.46 -11.89
N GLU A 129 30.94 17.70 -12.42
CA GLU A 129 31.82 18.79 -11.97
C GLU A 129 31.60 19.12 -10.48
N THR A 130 30.34 19.24 -10.07
CA THR A 130 29.98 19.59 -8.69
C THR A 130 30.35 18.47 -7.72
N VAL A 131 30.07 17.19 -8.04
CA VAL A 131 30.44 16.06 -7.14
C VAL A 131 31.95 15.96 -6.99
N VAL A 132 32.74 16.21 -8.03
CA VAL A 132 34.20 16.25 -7.96
C VAL A 132 34.67 17.38 -7.03
N ALA A 133 34.07 18.57 -7.13
CA ALA A 133 34.38 19.68 -6.22
C ALA A 133 34.04 19.35 -4.76
N LEU A 134 32.88 18.75 -4.50
CA LEU A 134 32.47 18.32 -3.16
C LEU A 134 33.39 17.23 -2.59
N ALA A 135 33.77 16.22 -3.40
CA ALA A 135 34.68 15.16 -2.95
C ALA A 135 36.07 15.69 -2.59
N LYS A 136 36.53 16.74 -3.29
CA LYS A 136 37.80 17.42 -2.94
C LYS A 136 37.67 18.32 -1.70
N ALA A 137 36.52 18.95 -1.50
CA ALA A 137 36.28 19.83 -0.36
C ALA A 137 36.06 19.04 0.95
N PHE A 138 35.43 17.85 0.87
CA PHE A 138 35.05 17.03 2.02
C PHE A 138 35.63 15.60 1.95
N PRO A 139 36.95 15.41 1.80
CA PRO A 139 37.56 14.10 1.56
C PRO A 139 37.48 13.15 2.78
N ASN A 140 37.27 13.71 3.99
CA ASN A 140 37.09 12.95 5.21
C ASN A 140 35.63 12.60 5.48
N THR A 141 34.69 13.25 4.83
CA THR A 141 33.24 13.06 5.01
C THR A 141 32.66 12.21 3.89
N ILE A 142 32.98 12.54 2.63
CA ILE A 142 32.60 11.72 1.47
C ILE A 142 33.53 10.51 1.43
N ASN A 143 32.97 9.32 1.69
CA ASN A 143 33.72 8.07 1.71
C ASN A 143 33.60 7.25 0.42
N ALA A 144 32.70 7.62 -0.48
CA ALA A 144 32.59 7.10 -1.85
C ALA A 144 31.75 8.03 -2.73
N VAL A 145 31.99 7.99 -4.05
CA VAL A 145 31.13 8.63 -5.06
C VAL A 145 30.39 7.57 -5.86
N ILE A 146 29.07 7.75 -5.98
CA ILE A 146 28.19 6.87 -6.78
C ILE A 146 27.83 7.63 -8.06
N VAL A 147 28.39 7.21 -9.20
CA VAL A 147 28.22 7.88 -10.50
C VAL A 147 27.02 7.30 -11.23
N GLY A 148 25.83 7.85 -10.94
CA GLY A 148 24.57 7.41 -11.48
C GLY A 148 23.87 6.33 -10.65
N ASN A 149 22.55 6.36 -10.71
CA ASN A 149 21.65 5.40 -10.05
C ASN A 149 20.70 4.82 -11.09
N GLU A 150 20.76 3.51 -11.34
CA GLU A 150 19.87 2.78 -12.26
C GLU A 150 19.78 3.40 -13.68
N VAL A 151 20.90 3.91 -14.15
CA VAL A 151 20.99 4.60 -15.46
C VAL A 151 20.69 3.64 -16.60
N LEU A 152 21.20 2.40 -16.49
CA LEU A 152 20.98 1.36 -17.49
C LEU A 152 19.58 0.75 -17.38
N LEU A 153 19.06 0.59 -16.17
CA LEU A 153 17.67 0.18 -15.95
C LEU A 153 16.68 1.17 -16.59
N ARG A 154 16.91 2.47 -16.42
CA ARG A 154 16.08 3.51 -17.02
C ARG A 154 16.34 3.74 -18.53
N GLY A 155 17.43 3.18 -19.06
CA GLY A 155 17.81 3.39 -20.46
C GLY A 155 18.23 4.83 -20.78
N ASP A 156 18.70 5.59 -19.81
CA ASP A 156 19.06 7.01 -19.96
C ASP A 156 20.34 7.23 -20.75
N LEU A 157 21.32 6.35 -20.59
CA LEU A 157 22.61 6.42 -21.28
C LEU A 157 23.00 5.05 -21.83
N SER A 158 23.87 5.04 -22.86
CA SER A 158 24.56 3.82 -23.28
C SER A 158 25.59 3.39 -22.22
N VAL A 159 26.00 2.11 -22.27
CA VAL A 159 27.05 1.60 -21.36
C VAL A 159 28.36 2.37 -21.54
N SER A 160 28.75 2.68 -22.79
CA SER A 160 29.97 3.44 -23.10
C SER A 160 29.94 4.87 -22.57
N ASP A 161 28.79 5.56 -22.67
CA ASP A 161 28.65 6.92 -22.14
C ASP A 161 28.73 6.93 -20.62
N LEU A 162 28.01 5.98 -19.96
CA LEU A 162 28.06 5.81 -18.51
C LEU A 162 29.50 5.51 -18.04
N GLU A 163 30.20 4.59 -18.71
CA GLU A 163 31.60 4.28 -18.41
C GLU A 163 32.49 5.52 -18.54
N GLY A 164 32.27 6.35 -19.57
CA GLY A 164 32.95 7.62 -19.75
C GLY A 164 32.78 8.58 -18.57
N TYR A 165 31.55 8.73 -18.05
CA TYR A 165 31.30 9.52 -16.83
C TYR A 165 32.00 8.94 -15.59
N ILE A 166 31.92 7.61 -15.40
CA ILE A 166 32.57 6.96 -14.25
C ILE A 166 34.08 7.20 -14.28
N ARG A 167 34.74 6.94 -15.41
CA ARG A 167 36.20 7.15 -15.55
C ARG A 167 36.59 8.61 -15.39
N THR A 168 35.79 9.56 -15.92
CA THR A 168 36.02 10.98 -15.80
C THR A 168 35.98 11.44 -14.33
N VAL A 169 34.97 11.02 -13.57
CA VAL A 169 34.90 11.34 -12.13
C VAL A 169 36.03 10.67 -11.38
N LYS A 170 36.25 9.37 -11.60
CA LYS A 170 37.28 8.58 -10.91
C LYS A 170 38.68 9.14 -11.08
N SER A 171 39.03 9.68 -12.25
CA SER A 171 40.36 10.29 -12.49
C SER A 171 40.58 11.59 -11.73
N GLN A 172 39.57 12.18 -11.11
CA GLN A 172 39.61 13.51 -10.49
C GLN A 172 39.42 13.49 -8.97
N VAL A 173 39.02 12.34 -8.39
CA VAL A 173 38.77 12.21 -6.95
C VAL A 173 39.70 11.16 -6.32
N SER A 174 39.96 11.29 -5.02
CA SER A 174 40.81 10.35 -4.25
C SER A 174 39.99 9.29 -3.51
N VAL A 175 38.67 9.47 -3.44
CA VAL A 175 37.76 8.54 -2.78
C VAL A 175 37.29 7.46 -3.77
N PRO A 176 36.93 6.26 -3.28
CA PRO A 176 36.41 5.19 -4.15
C PRO A 176 35.20 5.61 -4.98
N VAL A 177 35.14 5.12 -6.22
CA VAL A 177 34.05 5.41 -7.17
C VAL A 177 33.33 4.13 -7.56
N THR A 178 32.01 4.17 -7.56
CA THR A 178 31.14 3.08 -7.99
C THR A 178 29.99 3.59 -8.87
N TYR A 179 29.25 2.67 -9.44
CA TYR A 179 27.96 2.86 -10.09
C TYR A 179 26.93 1.95 -9.42
N ALA A 180 25.70 2.41 -9.29
CA ALA A 180 24.62 1.66 -8.62
C ALA A 180 23.50 1.31 -9.61
N ASP A 181 23.19 0.02 -9.72
CA ASP A 181 22.05 -0.48 -10.53
C ASP A 181 21.53 -1.80 -9.97
N VAL A 182 20.38 -2.23 -10.45
CA VAL A 182 19.83 -3.55 -10.13
C VAL A 182 20.78 -4.65 -10.59
N TRP A 183 20.80 -5.74 -9.87
CA TRP A 183 21.82 -6.79 -9.99
C TRP A 183 21.87 -7.43 -11.39
N GLU A 184 20.74 -7.49 -12.12
CA GLU A 184 20.65 -8.04 -13.47
C GLU A 184 21.48 -7.24 -14.48
N PHE A 185 21.51 -5.90 -14.34
CA PHE A 185 22.29 -5.06 -15.23
C PHE A 185 23.80 -5.24 -15.02
N TRP A 186 24.23 -5.47 -13.80
CA TRP A 186 25.62 -5.83 -13.50
C TRP A 186 26.00 -7.20 -14.09
N LEU A 187 25.11 -8.18 -14.07
CA LEU A 187 25.36 -9.47 -14.72
C LEU A 187 25.33 -9.38 -16.25
N ARG A 188 24.53 -8.47 -16.80
CA ARG A 188 24.45 -8.23 -18.24
C ARG A 188 25.66 -7.49 -18.79
N TYR A 189 26.20 -6.52 -18.05
CA TYR A 189 27.25 -5.61 -18.48
C TYR A 189 28.49 -5.72 -17.57
N ARG A 190 29.01 -6.93 -17.39
CA ARG A 190 30.11 -7.25 -16.45
C ARG A 190 31.39 -6.44 -16.69
N ASP A 191 31.68 -6.08 -17.94
CA ASP A 191 32.89 -5.34 -18.30
C ASP A 191 32.95 -3.95 -17.62
N LEU A 192 31.79 -3.41 -17.24
CA LEU A 192 31.71 -2.15 -16.52
C LEU A 192 32.43 -2.18 -15.14
N GLN A 193 32.67 -3.40 -14.57
CA GLN A 193 33.48 -3.57 -13.35
C GLN A 193 34.87 -2.95 -13.46
N GLY A 194 35.45 -2.90 -14.67
CA GLY A 194 36.76 -2.32 -14.92
C GLY A 194 36.81 -0.79 -14.69
N ALA A 195 35.67 -0.11 -14.72
CA ALA A 195 35.58 1.32 -14.51
C ALA A 195 35.42 1.72 -13.03
N VAL A 196 34.93 0.84 -12.16
CA VAL A 196 34.61 1.12 -10.76
C VAL A 196 35.64 0.55 -9.79
N ASP A 197 35.64 1.01 -8.55
CA ASP A 197 36.48 0.45 -7.48
C ASP A 197 35.81 -0.75 -6.79
N PHE A 198 34.48 -0.68 -6.62
CA PHE A 198 33.63 -1.75 -6.12
C PHE A 198 32.28 -1.75 -6.86
N VAL A 199 31.57 -2.84 -6.83
CA VAL A 199 30.27 -3.02 -7.50
C VAL A 199 29.14 -2.73 -6.52
N THR A 200 28.20 -1.86 -6.90
CA THR A 200 27.03 -1.53 -6.07
C THR A 200 25.75 -2.06 -6.74
N ILE A 201 25.10 -3.00 -6.08
CA ILE A 201 23.90 -3.66 -6.60
C ILE A 201 22.66 -3.32 -5.77
N HIS A 202 21.51 -3.23 -6.42
CA HIS A 202 20.20 -3.13 -5.77
C HIS A 202 19.51 -4.49 -5.80
N ILE A 203 18.95 -4.90 -4.66
CA ILE A 203 18.18 -6.13 -4.51
C ILE A 203 16.96 -5.80 -3.67
N LEU A 204 15.83 -5.71 -4.33
CA LEU A 204 14.56 -5.30 -3.72
C LEU A 204 13.52 -6.40 -3.92
N PRO A 205 13.44 -7.41 -3.03
CA PRO A 205 12.61 -8.60 -3.21
C PRO A 205 11.12 -8.33 -3.41
N TYR A 206 10.63 -7.16 -2.96
CA TYR A 206 9.28 -6.70 -3.24
C TYR A 206 9.10 -6.25 -4.70
N TRP A 207 10.14 -5.66 -5.33
CA TRP A 207 10.08 -5.12 -6.71
C TRP A 207 10.59 -6.08 -7.78
N GLU A 208 11.09 -7.26 -7.39
CA GLU A 208 11.48 -8.31 -8.35
C GLU A 208 10.35 -8.64 -9.34
N ASP A 209 10.69 -9.18 -10.49
CA ASP A 209 9.70 -9.66 -11.47
C ASP A 209 8.83 -10.78 -10.89
N PHE A 210 9.39 -11.58 -9.97
CA PHE A 210 8.69 -12.56 -9.14
C PHE A 210 8.82 -12.15 -7.66
N PRO A 211 7.91 -11.33 -7.13
CA PRO A 211 7.97 -10.85 -5.76
C PRO A 211 7.97 -11.97 -4.73
N LEU A 212 8.84 -11.86 -3.74
CA LEU A 212 9.04 -12.90 -2.73
C LEU A 212 8.38 -12.53 -1.39
N PRO A 213 7.90 -13.52 -0.61
CA PRO A 213 7.42 -13.23 0.74
C PRO A 213 8.56 -12.77 1.65
N ALA A 214 8.26 -11.86 2.58
CA ALA A 214 9.22 -11.28 3.52
C ALA A 214 10.04 -12.33 4.28
N ALA A 215 9.45 -13.50 4.56
CA ALA A 215 10.11 -14.59 5.29
C ALA A 215 11.33 -15.20 4.58
N VAL A 216 11.45 -15.04 3.26
CA VAL A 216 12.60 -15.54 2.48
C VAL A 216 13.40 -14.42 1.82
N ALA A 217 12.98 -13.18 1.99
CA ALA A 217 13.57 -12.02 1.31
C ALA A 217 15.07 -11.86 1.62
N ALA A 218 15.47 -11.95 2.89
CA ALA A 218 16.87 -11.83 3.29
C ALA A 218 17.75 -12.96 2.72
N ALA A 219 17.25 -14.19 2.68
CA ALA A 219 17.96 -15.31 2.06
C ALA A 219 18.11 -15.12 0.54
N HIS A 220 17.11 -14.57 -0.12
CA HIS A 220 17.19 -14.22 -1.54
C HIS A 220 18.24 -13.13 -1.79
N VAL A 221 18.26 -12.08 -0.97
CA VAL A 221 19.26 -11.01 -1.05
C VAL A 221 20.67 -11.58 -0.99
N ASP A 222 20.95 -12.50 -0.07
CA ASP A 222 22.27 -13.13 0.06
C ASP A 222 22.58 -14.07 -1.12
N ALA A 223 21.61 -14.82 -1.62
CA ALA A 223 21.78 -15.68 -2.78
C ALA A 223 22.15 -14.87 -4.03
N ILE A 224 21.46 -13.77 -4.31
CA ILE A 224 21.78 -12.86 -5.42
C ILE A 224 23.14 -12.22 -5.25
N ARG A 225 23.46 -11.72 -4.05
CA ARG A 225 24.80 -11.16 -3.75
C ARG A 225 25.90 -12.19 -4.07
N LYS A 226 25.74 -13.44 -3.64
CA LYS A 226 26.69 -14.53 -3.94
C LYS A 226 26.79 -14.85 -5.43
N GLN A 227 25.66 -14.81 -6.13
CA GLN A 227 25.63 -14.99 -7.59
C GLN A 227 26.42 -13.89 -8.30
N VAL A 228 26.25 -12.63 -7.93
CA VAL A 228 27.01 -11.51 -8.50
C VAL A 228 28.48 -11.61 -8.12
N ALA A 229 28.81 -11.93 -6.87
CA ALA A 229 30.20 -12.11 -6.42
C ALA A 229 30.92 -13.24 -7.17
N ALA A 230 30.22 -14.34 -7.47
CA ALA A 230 30.79 -15.43 -8.29
C ALA A 230 31.02 -15.00 -9.76
N ALA A 231 30.18 -14.10 -10.28
CA ALA A 231 30.30 -13.60 -11.65
C ALA A 231 31.34 -12.46 -11.79
N ILE A 232 31.65 -11.75 -10.70
CA ILE A 232 32.58 -10.62 -10.62
C ILE A 232 33.50 -10.82 -9.40
N PRO A 233 34.42 -11.79 -9.44
CA PRO A 233 35.19 -12.21 -8.26
C PRO A 233 36.24 -11.20 -7.79
N ASP A 234 36.68 -10.29 -8.67
CA ASP A 234 37.76 -9.33 -8.39
C ASP A 234 37.29 -8.04 -7.73
N LYS A 235 36.00 -7.93 -7.43
CA LYS A 235 35.42 -6.73 -6.84
C LYS A 235 34.62 -7.05 -5.58
N GLU A 236 34.70 -6.16 -4.62
CA GLU A 236 33.76 -6.14 -3.51
C GLU A 236 32.35 -5.89 -4.05
N ILE A 237 31.35 -6.66 -3.58
CA ILE A 237 29.96 -6.45 -3.88
C ILE A 237 29.30 -5.74 -2.69
N PHE A 238 28.92 -4.48 -2.89
CA PHE A 238 28.16 -3.68 -1.95
C PHE A 238 26.68 -3.72 -2.30
N ILE A 239 25.83 -4.01 -1.33
CA ILE A 239 24.38 -3.91 -1.52
C ILE A 239 23.98 -2.44 -1.31
N GLY A 240 23.75 -1.74 -2.42
CA GLY A 240 23.40 -0.31 -2.44
C GLY A 240 21.99 -0.02 -2.02
N GLU A 241 21.05 -0.95 -2.30
CA GLU A 241 19.67 -0.85 -1.84
C GLU A 241 19.13 -2.22 -1.45
N VAL A 242 18.65 -2.29 -0.22
CA VAL A 242 17.84 -3.37 0.31
C VAL A 242 16.84 -2.80 1.31
N GLY A 243 15.62 -3.26 1.26
CA GLY A 243 14.55 -2.77 2.12
C GLY A 243 13.23 -3.47 1.85
N TRP A 244 12.20 -2.96 2.51
CA TRP A 244 10.84 -3.48 2.38
C TRP A 244 9.82 -2.37 2.68
N PRO A 245 8.70 -2.28 1.97
CA PRO A 245 7.68 -1.28 2.25
C PRO A 245 6.86 -1.62 3.50
N SER A 246 6.57 -0.62 4.32
CA SER A 246 5.75 -0.78 5.53
C SER A 246 4.24 -0.68 5.29
N ALA A 247 3.82 -0.20 4.12
CA ALA A 247 2.42 -0.08 3.73
C ALA A 247 2.27 -0.09 2.21
N GLY A 248 1.06 -0.29 1.73
CA GLY A 248 0.73 -0.34 0.32
C GLY A 248 0.07 -1.66 -0.07
N ARG A 249 0.01 -1.96 -1.36
CA ARG A 249 -0.60 -3.18 -1.89
C ARG A 249 0.34 -4.39 -1.75
N MET A 250 -0.25 -5.55 -1.61
CA MET A 250 0.47 -6.80 -1.79
C MET A 250 0.77 -7.05 -3.28
N ARG A 251 1.97 -7.56 -3.59
CA ARG A 251 2.36 -8.05 -4.92
C ARG A 251 2.67 -9.54 -4.80
N GLU A 252 1.90 -10.37 -5.46
CA GLU A 252 1.96 -11.83 -5.29
C GLU A 252 2.06 -12.23 -3.81
N ALA A 253 3.18 -12.83 -3.36
CA ALA A 253 3.40 -13.20 -1.95
C ALA A 253 4.03 -12.08 -1.09
N ALA A 254 4.43 -10.96 -1.70
CA ALA A 254 5.11 -9.87 -1.03
C ALA A 254 4.12 -8.91 -0.36
N LEU A 255 3.92 -9.04 0.94
CA LEU A 255 3.01 -8.22 1.74
C LEU A 255 3.76 -7.05 2.41
N PRO A 256 3.45 -5.78 2.05
CA PRO A 256 3.90 -4.63 2.81
C PRO A 256 3.26 -4.60 4.20
N SER A 257 4.09 -4.52 5.23
CA SER A 257 3.64 -4.28 6.60
C SER A 257 4.80 -3.81 7.48
N PRO A 258 4.54 -3.15 8.62
CA PRO A 258 5.57 -2.76 9.58
C PRO A 258 6.42 -3.95 10.05
N SER A 259 5.78 -5.06 10.43
CA SER A 259 6.50 -6.25 10.90
C SER A 259 7.35 -6.90 9.80
N ASN A 260 6.88 -6.93 8.55
CA ASN A 260 7.66 -7.46 7.43
C ASN A 260 8.82 -6.54 7.06
N GLN A 261 8.66 -5.21 7.12
CA GLN A 261 9.75 -4.25 6.96
C GLN A 261 10.83 -4.50 8.02
N ALA A 262 10.44 -4.56 9.28
CA ALA A 262 11.36 -4.83 10.39
C ALA A 262 12.08 -6.17 10.23
N ARG A 263 11.37 -7.24 9.86
CA ARG A 263 11.92 -8.57 9.62
C ARG A 263 12.99 -8.56 8.53
N VAL A 264 12.65 -8.07 7.33
CA VAL A 264 13.55 -8.10 6.17
C VAL A 264 14.84 -7.34 6.47
N ILE A 265 14.74 -6.16 7.08
CA ILE A 265 15.91 -5.35 7.44
C ILE A 265 16.75 -6.08 8.49
N THR A 266 16.14 -6.56 9.58
CA THR A 266 16.86 -7.24 10.67
C THR A 266 17.55 -8.52 10.19
N GLU A 267 16.86 -9.36 9.43
CA GLU A 267 17.42 -10.60 8.88
C GLU A 267 18.54 -10.33 7.88
N THR A 268 18.39 -9.31 7.01
CA THR A 268 19.44 -8.91 6.06
C THR A 268 20.69 -8.39 6.79
N MET A 269 20.52 -7.56 7.82
CA MET A 269 21.63 -7.09 8.64
C MET A 269 22.33 -8.23 9.39
N THR A 270 21.57 -9.21 9.86
CA THR A 270 22.13 -10.42 10.50
C THR A 270 23.00 -11.21 9.53
N LEU A 271 22.54 -11.39 8.28
CA LEU A 271 23.31 -12.02 7.22
C LEU A 271 24.55 -11.20 6.86
N ALA A 272 24.40 -9.88 6.73
CA ALA A 272 25.51 -8.98 6.42
C ALA A 272 26.64 -9.05 7.46
N GLN A 273 26.30 -9.09 8.74
CA GLN A 273 27.26 -9.24 9.82
C GLN A 273 27.93 -10.63 9.82
N ARG A 274 27.14 -11.70 9.63
CA ARG A 274 27.65 -13.07 9.62
C ARG A 274 28.57 -13.36 8.43
N GLU A 275 28.20 -12.89 7.25
CA GLU A 275 28.91 -13.15 5.98
C GLU A 275 29.89 -12.02 5.63
N ASN A 276 30.04 -11.01 6.50
CA ASN A 276 30.95 -9.87 6.38
C ASN A 276 30.81 -9.12 5.04
N PHE A 277 29.59 -8.67 4.70
CA PHE A 277 29.37 -7.79 3.55
C PHE A 277 28.71 -6.48 3.97
N ARG A 278 28.95 -5.44 3.17
CA ARG A 278 28.38 -4.11 3.45
C ARG A 278 26.99 -3.97 2.80
N VAL A 279 26.11 -3.27 3.53
CA VAL A 279 24.74 -3.04 3.10
C VAL A 279 24.28 -1.62 3.42
N ASN A 280 23.56 -1.02 2.49
CA ASN A 280 22.82 0.23 2.69
C ASN A 280 21.33 -0.06 2.67
N VAL A 281 20.64 0.39 3.70
CA VAL A 281 19.19 0.19 3.84
C VAL A 281 18.43 1.29 3.12
N ILE A 282 17.50 0.96 2.25
CA ILE A 282 16.56 1.90 1.66
C ILE A 282 15.24 1.87 2.45
N GLU A 283 14.76 2.99 3.04
CA GLU A 283 15.39 4.30 3.09
C GLU A 283 15.13 4.96 4.45
N ALA A 284 15.80 6.08 4.74
CA ALA A 284 15.65 6.75 6.03
C ALA A 284 14.20 7.17 6.30
N PHE A 285 13.59 7.92 5.39
CA PHE A 285 12.27 8.49 5.58
C PHE A 285 11.33 8.16 4.43
N ASN A 286 10.04 8.09 4.72
CA ASN A 286 9.01 8.00 3.69
C ASN A 286 9.15 9.12 2.66
N GLN A 287 8.95 8.77 1.37
CA GLN A 287 9.06 9.68 0.23
C GLN A 287 7.70 9.88 -0.43
N PRO A 288 6.90 10.88 -0.03
CA PRO A 288 5.55 11.08 -0.56
C PRO A 288 5.49 11.24 -2.08
N TRP A 289 6.50 11.88 -2.69
CA TRP A 289 6.59 12.10 -4.14
C TRP A 289 6.67 10.80 -4.95
N LYS A 290 7.27 9.74 -4.43
CA LYS A 290 7.36 8.43 -5.11
C LYS A 290 6.00 7.80 -5.35
N ARG A 291 4.97 8.17 -4.60
CA ARG A 291 3.60 7.63 -4.75
C ARG A 291 3.00 7.91 -6.14
N TRP A 292 3.45 8.97 -6.80
CA TRP A 292 3.05 9.27 -8.18
C TRP A 292 3.64 8.32 -9.21
N LEU A 293 4.83 7.79 -8.96
CA LEU A 293 5.60 6.95 -9.87
C LEU A 293 5.41 5.45 -9.60
N GLU A 294 5.30 5.09 -8.32
CA GLU A 294 5.37 3.70 -7.83
C GLU A 294 4.10 3.26 -7.09
N GLY A 295 3.03 4.06 -7.16
CA GLY A 295 1.81 3.84 -6.38
C GLY A 295 2.01 4.11 -4.89
N ALA A 296 0.97 3.86 -4.08
CA ALA A 296 1.03 4.14 -2.64
C ALA A 296 2.27 3.52 -1.97
N THR A 297 2.64 2.31 -2.35
CA THR A 297 3.76 1.55 -1.78
C THR A 297 5.10 2.28 -1.89
N GLY A 298 5.37 2.98 -3.00
CA GLY A 298 6.61 3.73 -3.22
C GLY A 298 6.89 4.78 -2.14
N GLY A 299 5.82 5.30 -1.50
CA GLY A 299 5.94 6.30 -0.43
C GLY A 299 6.27 5.76 0.96
N TYR A 300 6.31 4.42 1.19
CA TYR A 300 6.35 3.84 2.53
C TYR A 300 7.57 2.97 2.83
N TRP A 301 8.71 3.27 2.23
CA TRP A 301 9.97 2.55 2.46
C TRP A 301 10.79 3.07 3.64
N GLY A 302 10.47 4.26 4.15
CA GLY A 302 11.18 4.88 5.27
C GLY A 302 11.12 4.05 6.54
N ILE A 303 12.26 3.95 7.24
CA ILE A 303 12.40 3.22 8.51
C ILE A 303 12.34 4.13 9.73
N PHE A 304 12.43 5.45 9.53
CA PHE A 304 12.31 6.44 10.60
C PHE A 304 11.03 7.27 10.46
N ASP A 305 10.46 7.64 11.61
CA ASP A 305 9.39 8.62 11.72
C ASP A 305 9.98 9.96 12.18
N ARG A 306 9.90 10.98 11.31
CA ARG A 306 10.40 12.32 11.66
C ARG A 306 9.63 12.93 12.83
N ALA A 307 8.32 12.75 12.88
CA ALA A 307 7.49 13.34 13.93
C ALA A 307 7.76 12.71 15.29
N ALA A 308 7.98 11.39 15.33
CA ALA A 308 8.36 10.68 16.54
C ALA A 308 9.84 10.86 16.89
N GLY A 309 10.69 11.28 15.95
CA GLY A 309 12.14 11.38 16.14
C GLY A 309 12.81 10.04 16.44
N ALA A 310 12.28 8.95 15.89
CA ALA A 310 12.66 7.57 16.22
C ALA A 310 12.46 6.61 15.03
N PRO A 311 13.05 5.41 15.06
CA PRO A 311 12.69 4.33 14.15
C PRO A 311 11.20 3.97 14.29
N LYS A 312 10.54 3.59 13.19
CA LYS A 312 9.15 3.14 13.18
C LYS A 312 8.94 1.81 13.91
N PHE A 313 9.98 1.03 14.04
CA PHE A 313 9.98 -0.27 14.73
C PHE A 313 11.22 -0.39 15.62
N ALA A 314 11.11 -1.17 16.69
CA ALA A 314 12.29 -1.56 17.45
C ALA A 314 13.11 -2.54 16.60
N PHE A 315 14.43 -2.32 16.48
CA PHE A 315 15.32 -3.29 15.82
C PHE A 315 15.43 -4.63 16.58
N SER A 316 14.77 -4.74 17.72
CA SER A 316 14.58 -6.00 18.46
C SER A 316 13.27 -5.92 19.24
N GLY A 317 12.47 -6.96 19.24
CA GLY A 317 11.29 -7.00 20.10
C GLY A 317 9.99 -7.32 19.40
N ILE A 318 8.99 -6.47 19.57
CA ILE A 318 7.60 -6.73 19.22
C ILE A 318 7.08 -5.55 18.41
N ASP A 319 6.42 -5.84 17.31
CA ASP A 319 5.77 -4.84 16.47
C ASP A 319 4.37 -5.29 16.06
N SER A 320 3.50 -4.36 15.65
CA SER A 320 2.15 -4.64 15.19
C SER A 320 1.94 -4.12 13.78
N ASP A 321 1.26 -4.92 12.96
CA ASP A 321 0.87 -4.50 11.60
C ASP A 321 -0.33 -3.53 11.62
N HIS A 322 -1.07 -3.48 12.74
CA HIS A 322 -2.19 -2.57 12.96
C HIS A 322 -2.05 -1.84 14.32
N PRO A 323 -1.07 -0.93 14.48
CA PRO A 323 -0.78 -0.30 15.78
C PRO A 323 -1.94 0.56 16.31
N HIS A 324 -2.81 1.02 15.44
CA HIS A 324 -3.99 1.84 15.78
C HIS A 324 -5.31 1.03 15.79
N TRP A 325 -5.25 -0.30 15.94
CA TRP A 325 -6.41 -1.19 15.92
C TRP A 325 -7.60 -0.74 16.81
N PRO A 326 -7.42 -0.04 17.97
CA PRO A 326 -8.57 0.45 18.73
C PRO A 326 -9.43 1.45 17.96
N LEU A 327 -8.83 2.29 17.11
CA LEU A 327 -9.56 3.25 16.28
C LEU A 327 -10.39 2.54 15.21
N GLN A 328 -9.83 1.52 14.58
CA GLN A 328 -10.51 0.69 13.59
C GLN A 328 -11.68 -0.08 14.23
N ALA A 329 -11.45 -0.64 15.43
CA ALA A 329 -12.50 -1.31 16.21
C ALA A 329 -13.65 -0.35 16.55
N ILE A 330 -13.34 0.86 17.05
CA ILE A 330 -14.35 1.90 17.37
C ILE A 330 -15.15 2.25 16.12
N ALA A 331 -14.50 2.49 14.98
CA ALA A 331 -15.18 2.82 13.74
C ALA A 331 -16.15 1.70 13.30
N GLY A 332 -15.73 0.44 13.37
CA GLY A 332 -16.59 -0.70 13.08
C GLY A 332 -17.76 -0.84 14.05
N ILE A 333 -17.55 -0.62 15.34
CA ILE A 333 -18.61 -0.65 16.37
C ILE A 333 -19.62 0.48 16.13
N LEU A 334 -19.17 1.69 15.79
CA LEU A 334 -20.05 2.81 15.45
C LEU A 334 -20.89 2.51 14.19
N LEU A 335 -20.26 1.96 13.13
CA LEU A 335 -21.00 1.53 11.95
C LEU A 335 -22.03 0.47 12.30
N THR A 336 -21.69 -0.50 13.15
CA THR A 336 -22.64 -1.51 13.63
C THR A 336 -23.84 -0.87 14.32
N GLY A 337 -23.64 0.17 15.14
CA GLY A 337 -24.72 0.94 15.73
C GLY A 337 -25.66 1.58 14.69
N ILE A 338 -25.08 2.15 13.63
CA ILE A 338 -25.83 2.71 12.49
C ILE A 338 -26.62 1.62 11.77
N ILE A 339 -26.02 0.44 11.53
CA ILE A 339 -26.66 -0.71 10.87
C ILE A 339 -27.88 -1.19 11.69
N PHE A 340 -27.74 -1.37 13.02
CA PHE A 340 -28.84 -1.78 13.89
C PHE A 340 -29.93 -0.71 13.97
N ALA A 341 -29.56 0.58 14.09
CA ALA A 341 -30.52 1.68 14.06
C ALA A 341 -31.31 1.72 12.75
N SER A 342 -30.64 1.53 11.61
CA SER A 342 -31.29 1.46 10.30
C SER A 342 -32.26 0.28 10.19
N ALA A 343 -31.89 -0.89 10.77
CA ALA A 343 -32.80 -2.03 10.85
C ALA A 343 -34.01 -1.77 11.74
N ILE A 344 -33.85 -1.07 12.86
CA ILE A 344 -34.99 -0.66 13.74
C ILE A 344 -35.96 0.23 12.96
N VAL A 345 -35.43 1.24 12.25
CA VAL A 345 -36.25 2.14 11.41
C VAL A 345 -36.94 1.36 10.30
N GLY A 346 -36.23 0.45 9.62
CA GLY A 346 -36.79 -0.40 8.55
C GLY A 346 -37.89 -1.35 9.02
N ALA A 347 -37.77 -1.88 10.23
CA ALA A 347 -38.78 -2.75 10.83
C ALA A 347 -40.11 -2.00 11.09
N GLY A 348 -40.01 -0.75 11.56
CA GLY A 348 -41.20 0.05 11.86
C GLY A 348 -42.18 -0.67 12.79
N ALA A 349 -43.47 -0.53 12.50
CA ALA A 349 -44.58 -1.21 13.22
C ALA A 349 -44.96 -2.58 12.62
N LYS A 350 -44.19 -3.10 11.65
CA LYS A 350 -44.49 -4.37 10.96
C LYS A 350 -44.32 -5.58 11.88
N PRO A 351 -44.97 -6.73 11.59
CA PRO A 351 -44.74 -7.96 12.31
C PRO A 351 -43.25 -8.32 12.29
N ALA A 352 -42.75 -8.79 13.42
CA ALA A 352 -41.33 -9.13 13.55
C ALA A 352 -40.93 -10.23 12.54
N VAL A 353 -39.92 -9.96 11.75
CA VAL A 353 -39.26 -10.96 10.90
C VAL A 353 -38.60 -11.99 11.81
N PRO A 354 -38.82 -13.30 11.62
CA PRO A 354 -38.18 -14.31 12.46
C PRO A 354 -36.65 -14.18 12.44
N TYR A 355 -36.02 -14.28 13.61
CA TYR A 355 -34.59 -14.17 13.76
C TYR A 355 -33.96 -12.90 13.17
N LEU A 356 -34.70 -11.78 13.14
CA LEU A 356 -34.23 -10.51 12.56
C LEU A 356 -32.87 -10.09 13.11
N TRP A 357 -32.75 -9.98 14.44
CA TRP A 357 -31.55 -9.45 15.07
C TRP A 357 -30.30 -10.30 14.86
N PRO A 358 -30.33 -11.63 14.98
CA PRO A 358 -29.21 -12.49 14.56
C PRO A 358 -28.83 -12.31 13.07
N ARG A 359 -29.79 -12.15 12.17
CA ARG A 359 -29.51 -11.88 10.74
C ARG A 359 -28.80 -10.53 10.55
N ILE A 360 -29.25 -9.50 11.27
CA ILE A 360 -28.60 -8.17 11.23
C ILE A 360 -27.19 -8.26 11.82
N ALA A 361 -26.96 -9.02 12.90
CA ALA A 361 -25.64 -9.24 13.47
C ALA A 361 -24.67 -9.89 12.47
N VAL A 362 -25.10 -10.94 11.78
CA VAL A 362 -24.32 -11.60 10.73
C VAL A 362 -24.02 -10.64 9.55
N LEU A 363 -25.03 -9.87 9.12
CA LEU A 363 -24.85 -8.87 8.07
C LEU A 363 -23.85 -7.79 8.48
N ALA A 364 -23.83 -7.37 9.75
CA ALA A 364 -23.04 -6.24 10.23
C ALA A 364 -21.57 -6.60 10.51
N PHE A 365 -21.26 -7.82 10.95
CA PHE A 365 -19.95 -8.19 11.50
C PHE A 365 -18.80 -7.93 10.52
N LEU A 366 -18.76 -8.65 9.39
CA LEU A 366 -17.67 -8.50 8.42
C LEU A 366 -17.62 -7.09 7.78
N PRO A 367 -18.74 -6.49 7.32
CA PRO A 367 -18.73 -5.12 6.84
C PRO A 367 -18.15 -4.11 7.84
N ALA A 368 -18.43 -4.27 9.13
CA ALA A 368 -17.92 -3.37 10.16
C ALA A 368 -16.40 -3.55 10.41
N VAL A 369 -15.90 -4.79 10.42
CA VAL A 369 -14.45 -5.07 10.49
C VAL A 369 -13.75 -4.47 9.27
N LEU A 370 -14.26 -4.70 8.07
CA LEU A 370 -13.71 -4.20 6.81
C LEU A 370 -13.81 -2.68 6.69
N PHE A 371 -14.80 -2.05 7.32
CA PHE A 371 -14.88 -0.60 7.38
C PHE A 371 -13.76 0.02 8.22
N GLY A 372 -13.40 -0.59 9.35
CA GLY A 372 -12.22 -0.19 10.11
C GLY A 372 -10.94 -0.26 9.26
N TRP A 373 -10.80 -1.34 8.49
CA TRP A 373 -9.67 -1.49 7.55
C TRP A 373 -9.70 -0.46 6.42
N THR A 374 -10.88 -0.15 5.91
CA THR A 374 -11.06 0.92 4.91
C THR A 374 -10.53 2.25 5.39
N LEU A 375 -10.88 2.64 6.63
CA LEU A 375 -10.41 3.90 7.21
C LEU A 375 -8.89 3.93 7.44
N GLU A 376 -8.28 2.82 7.81
CA GLU A 376 -6.83 2.68 7.91
C GLU A 376 -6.14 2.88 6.56
N ARG A 377 -6.73 2.36 5.48
CA ARG A 377 -6.16 2.40 4.13
C ARG A 377 -6.29 3.76 3.43
N ILE A 378 -7.32 4.54 3.75
CA ILE A 378 -7.59 5.82 3.08
C ILE A 378 -6.34 6.74 3.03
N PRO A 379 -5.65 7.06 4.13
CA PRO A 379 -4.47 7.94 4.07
C PRO A 379 -3.27 7.29 3.36
N ILE A 380 -3.21 5.96 3.35
CA ILE A 380 -2.15 5.21 2.68
C ILE A 380 -2.34 5.27 1.17
N ASP A 381 -3.54 5.00 0.67
CA ASP A 381 -3.83 4.85 -0.76
C ASP A 381 -4.19 6.18 -1.45
N SER A 382 -4.39 7.28 -0.68
CA SER A 382 -4.83 8.58 -1.21
C SER A 382 -3.70 9.60 -1.23
N PHE A 383 -3.27 10.05 -2.41
CA PHE A 383 -2.18 11.01 -2.62
C PHE A 383 -2.49 12.09 -3.68
N SER A 384 -3.66 12.02 -4.32
CA SER A 384 -4.15 13.02 -5.25
C SER A 384 -5.62 13.31 -4.99
N VAL A 385 -6.14 14.41 -5.54
CA VAL A 385 -7.58 14.73 -5.46
C VAL A 385 -8.42 13.55 -5.99
N GLY A 386 -8.01 12.95 -7.12
CA GLY A 386 -8.72 11.81 -7.70
C GLY A 386 -8.73 10.57 -6.79
N THR A 387 -7.58 10.21 -6.20
CA THR A 387 -7.49 9.06 -5.27
C THR A 387 -8.23 9.32 -3.97
N TRP A 388 -8.25 10.56 -3.44
CA TRP A 388 -9.07 10.95 -2.30
C TRP A 388 -10.57 10.82 -2.60
N LEU A 389 -11.04 11.35 -3.74
CA LEU A 389 -12.44 11.26 -4.13
C LEU A 389 -12.88 9.80 -4.30
N ARG A 390 -12.03 8.98 -4.91
CA ARG A 390 -12.27 7.54 -5.07
C ARG A 390 -12.34 6.83 -3.72
N ALA A 391 -11.41 7.09 -2.82
CA ALA A 391 -11.37 6.50 -1.47
C ALA A 391 -12.59 6.90 -0.64
N ILE A 392 -13.00 8.18 -0.70
CA ILE A 392 -14.22 8.68 -0.04
C ILE A 392 -15.47 8.01 -0.63
N ALA A 393 -15.56 7.87 -1.96
CA ALA A 393 -16.69 7.19 -2.60
C ALA A 393 -16.78 5.72 -2.17
N PHE A 394 -15.66 5.00 -2.11
CA PHE A 394 -15.62 3.64 -1.58
C PHE A 394 -15.99 3.57 -0.10
N ALA A 395 -15.48 4.48 0.75
CA ALA A 395 -15.82 4.52 2.16
C ALA A 395 -17.31 4.85 2.39
N ALA A 396 -17.87 5.75 1.58
CA ALA A 396 -19.30 6.06 1.62
C ALA A 396 -20.15 4.85 1.26
N THR A 397 -19.80 4.12 0.20
CA THR A 397 -20.54 2.88 -0.16
C THR A 397 -20.38 1.82 0.92
N ALA A 398 -19.17 1.66 1.50
CA ALA A 398 -18.88 0.71 2.59
C ALA A 398 -19.66 1.01 3.88
N ALA A 399 -20.02 2.26 4.13
CA ALA A 399 -20.85 2.66 5.27
C ALA A 399 -22.35 2.58 4.95
N ILE A 400 -22.77 3.08 3.79
CA ILE A 400 -24.18 3.20 3.42
C ILE A 400 -24.79 1.82 3.05
N ALA A 401 -24.09 1.00 2.27
CA ALA A 401 -24.62 -0.26 1.78
C ALA A 401 -25.04 -1.22 2.92
N PRO A 402 -24.25 -1.47 3.98
CA PRO A 402 -24.69 -2.31 5.09
C PRO A 402 -25.88 -1.72 5.86
N ALA A 403 -25.92 -0.41 6.05
CA ALA A 403 -27.02 0.27 6.75
C ALA A 403 -28.34 0.14 6.00
N VAL A 404 -28.34 0.43 4.70
CA VAL A 404 -29.58 0.32 3.87
C VAL A 404 -29.98 -1.13 3.59
N ALA A 405 -28.99 -2.05 3.48
CA ALA A 405 -29.28 -3.49 3.37
C ALA A 405 -29.96 -4.02 4.63
N ALA A 406 -29.50 -3.62 5.82
CA ALA A 406 -30.12 -3.99 7.09
C ALA A 406 -31.56 -3.43 7.21
N ALA A 407 -31.76 -2.17 6.84
CA ALA A 407 -33.11 -1.58 6.78
C ALA A 407 -34.02 -2.33 5.79
N ALA A 408 -33.48 -2.74 4.63
CA ALA A 408 -34.22 -3.50 3.62
C ALA A 408 -34.60 -4.91 4.12
N VAL A 409 -33.65 -5.63 4.78
CA VAL A 409 -33.92 -6.93 5.41
C VAL A 409 -35.04 -6.79 6.44
N ALA A 410 -34.98 -5.78 7.31
CA ALA A 410 -35.96 -5.53 8.34
C ALA A 410 -37.33 -5.13 7.78
N ALA A 411 -37.36 -4.39 6.65
CA ALA A 411 -38.55 -3.98 5.95
C ALA A 411 -39.15 -5.08 5.04
N GLY A 412 -38.45 -6.21 4.85
CA GLY A 412 -38.84 -7.25 3.88
C GLY A 412 -38.73 -6.77 2.43
N ARG A 413 -37.81 -5.86 2.14
CA ARG A 413 -37.59 -5.30 0.80
C ARG A 413 -36.50 -6.07 0.07
N THR A 414 -36.65 -6.13 -1.26
CA THR A 414 -35.68 -6.75 -2.17
C THR A 414 -34.73 -5.72 -2.79
N LEU A 415 -33.58 -6.16 -3.29
CA LEU A 415 -32.64 -5.31 -4.00
C LEU A 415 -33.21 -4.89 -5.37
N PRO A 416 -33.35 -3.58 -5.66
CA PRO A 416 -33.94 -3.13 -6.93
C PRO A 416 -32.97 -3.38 -8.11
N ALA A 417 -33.53 -3.63 -9.30
CA ALA A 417 -32.77 -3.62 -10.54
C ALA A 417 -32.51 -2.18 -11.03
N PHE A 418 -31.43 -1.98 -11.80
CA PHE A 418 -31.06 -0.65 -12.34
C PHE A 418 -32.19 -0.04 -13.17
N ALA A 419 -32.88 -0.85 -13.96
CA ALA A 419 -34.04 -0.41 -14.77
C ALA A 419 -35.15 0.21 -13.92
N ALA A 420 -35.36 -0.27 -12.70
CA ALA A 420 -36.38 0.27 -11.81
C ALA A 420 -36.06 1.68 -11.32
N LEU A 421 -34.76 2.03 -11.27
CA LEU A 421 -34.29 3.33 -10.83
C LEU A 421 -34.09 4.32 -11.98
N LEU A 422 -33.56 3.85 -13.12
CA LEU A 422 -33.21 4.66 -14.28
C LEU A 422 -34.36 4.84 -15.25
N GLY A 423 -35.33 3.91 -15.27
CA GLY A 423 -36.43 3.86 -16.18
C GLY A 423 -37.60 4.80 -15.83
N GLY A 424 -37.30 6.05 -15.46
CA GLY A 424 -38.21 7.11 -15.05
C GLY A 424 -39.72 6.88 -15.37
N ARG A 425 -40.56 7.08 -14.41
CA ARG A 425 -42.03 6.95 -14.37
C ARG A 425 -42.77 7.11 -15.74
N ARG A 426 -42.68 6.15 -16.64
CA ARG A 426 -43.63 6.02 -17.73
C ARG A 426 -44.70 5.00 -17.33
N GLY A 427 -45.73 5.45 -16.62
CA GLY A 427 -46.91 4.62 -16.43
C GLY A 427 -47.64 4.60 -15.09
N ALA A 428 -47.20 5.36 -14.08
CA ALA A 428 -47.98 5.46 -12.83
C ALA A 428 -48.59 6.86 -12.67
N ARG A 429 -49.71 7.11 -13.33
CA ARG A 429 -50.70 8.04 -12.81
C ARG A 429 -51.48 7.24 -11.76
N ASP A 430 -51.16 7.33 -10.52
CA ASP A 430 -52.05 7.55 -9.38
C ASP A 430 -51.32 7.39 -8.04
N THR A 431 -51.82 8.14 -7.07
CA THR A 431 -51.55 8.15 -5.63
C THR A 431 -50.23 8.80 -5.13
N ARG A 432 -50.39 9.70 -4.18
CA ARG A 432 -49.46 10.31 -3.26
C ARG A 432 -48.65 9.23 -2.51
N ASP A 433 -47.72 8.60 -3.18
CA ASP A 433 -46.83 7.68 -2.49
C ASP A 433 -45.52 8.42 -2.15
N THR A 434 -45.26 8.51 -0.87
CA THR A 434 -43.97 8.93 -0.33
C THR A 434 -42.86 8.26 -1.14
N ARG A 435 -41.99 9.06 -1.75
CA ARG A 435 -40.82 8.59 -2.52
C ARG A 435 -40.22 7.39 -1.81
N ASP A 436 -40.07 6.25 -2.49
CA ASP A 436 -39.40 5.08 -1.93
C ASP A 436 -37.88 5.39 -1.73
N THR A 437 -37.59 6.21 -0.72
CA THR A 437 -36.25 6.71 -0.39
C THR A 437 -35.30 5.53 -0.14
N LEU A 438 -35.78 4.47 0.54
CA LEU A 438 -34.96 3.29 0.82
C LEU A 438 -34.56 2.58 -0.47
N GLY A 439 -35.49 2.36 -1.38
CA GLY A 439 -35.21 1.73 -2.69
C GLY A 439 -34.28 2.57 -3.54
N VAL A 440 -34.42 3.90 -3.53
CA VAL A 440 -33.53 4.82 -4.26
C VAL A 440 -32.10 4.78 -3.69
N VAL A 441 -31.91 4.85 -2.37
CA VAL A 441 -30.59 4.82 -1.74
C VAL A 441 -29.95 3.44 -1.92
N LEU A 442 -30.70 2.37 -1.75
CA LEU A 442 -30.24 0.99 -1.92
C LEU A 442 -29.71 0.74 -3.34
N GLY A 443 -30.51 1.10 -4.35
CA GLY A 443 -30.11 0.90 -5.74
C GLY A 443 -29.05 1.90 -6.20
N GLY A 444 -29.08 3.14 -5.72
CA GLY A 444 -28.03 4.12 -5.97
C GLY A 444 -26.68 3.66 -5.43
N SER A 445 -26.65 3.08 -4.24
CA SER A 445 -25.44 2.50 -3.65
C SER A 445 -24.92 1.31 -4.44
N LEU A 446 -25.83 0.45 -4.98
CA LEU A 446 -25.42 -0.66 -5.84
C LEU A 446 -24.85 -0.16 -7.18
N ILE A 447 -25.43 0.86 -7.79
CA ILE A 447 -24.88 1.48 -9.01
C ILE A 447 -23.50 2.07 -8.73
N ALA A 448 -23.35 2.84 -7.67
CA ALA A 448 -22.06 3.45 -7.29
C ALA A 448 -20.98 2.38 -7.07
N LEU A 449 -21.29 1.33 -6.30
CA LEU A 449 -20.40 0.19 -6.09
C LEU A 449 -20.02 -0.49 -7.41
N THR A 450 -20.98 -0.69 -8.31
CA THR A 450 -20.75 -1.33 -9.61
C THR A 450 -19.79 -0.49 -10.47
N LEU A 451 -20.00 0.82 -10.54
CA LEU A 451 -19.13 1.73 -11.30
C LEU A 451 -17.70 1.77 -10.73
N LEU A 452 -17.55 1.89 -9.41
CA LEU A 452 -16.27 1.84 -8.73
C LEU A 452 -15.54 0.48 -8.93
N SER A 453 -16.30 -0.62 -8.92
CA SER A 453 -15.75 -1.96 -9.13
C SER A 453 -15.32 -2.17 -10.59
N ILE A 454 -16.07 -1.67 -11.58
CA ILE A 454 -15.69 -1.74 -13.01
C ILE A 454 -14.43 -0.89 -13.25
N GLU A 455 -14.40 0.35 -12.75
CA GLU A 455 -13.22 1.20 -12.84
C GLU A 455 -11.99 0.48 -12.28
N THR A 456 -12.10 -0.08 -11.07
CA THR A 456 -11.02 -0.84 -10.42
C THR A 456 -10.60 -2.06 -11.27
N ALA A 457 -11.57 -2.82 -11.78
CA ALA A 457 -11.30 -4.00 -12.59
C ALA A 457 -10.54 -3.65 -13.88
N LEU A 458 -10.96 -2.61 -14.59
CA LEU A 458 -10.31 -2.16 -15.82
C LEU A 458 -8.88 -1.67 -15.55
N VAL A 459 -8.69 -0.87 -14.51
CA VAL A 459 -7.36 -0.37 -14.15
C VAL A 459 -6.42 -1.53 -13.80
N LEU A 460 -6.87 -2.52 -13.01
CA LEU A 460 -6.05 -3.67 -12.63
C LEU A 460 -5.79 -4.65 -13.79
N VAL A 461 -6.63 -4.68 -14.82
CA VAL A 461 -6.39 -5.50 -16.02
C VAL A 461 -5.38 -4.84 -16.97
N PHE A 462 -5.46 -3.51 -17.16
CA PHE A 462 -4.66 -2.82 -18.18
C PHE A 462 -3.40 -2.13 -17.66
N ASP A 463 -3.34 -1.77 -16.36
CA ASP A 463 -2.19 -1.08 -15.73
C ASP A 463 -2.04 -1.52 -14.26
N PRO A 464 -1.71 -2.81 -13.99
CA PRO A 464 -1.78 -3.36 -12.63
C PRO A 464 -0.64 -2.91 -11.71
N ARG A 465 0.56 -2.63 -12.26
CA ARG A 465 1.83 -2.65 -11.50
C ARG A 465 1.83 -1.75 -10.27
N TYR A 466 1.25 -0.56 -10.36
CA TYR A 466 1.29 0.47 -9.31
C TYR A 466 -0.09 0.83 -8.74
N ARG A 467 -1.11 -0.01 -8.97
CA ARG A 467 -2.51 0.28 -8.57
C ARG A 467 -2.89 -0.44 -7.29
N ASP A 468 -3.53 0.28 -6.40
CA ASP A 468 -3.98 -0.27 -5.12
C ASP A 468 -5.16 -1.23 -5.27
N LEU A 469 -5.27 -2.15 -4.30
CA LEU A 469 -6.33 -3.16 -4.23
C LEU A 469 -7.38 -2.74 -3.16
N PRO A 470 -8.50 -2.10 -3.53
CA PRO A 470 -9.51 -1.64 -2.58
C PRO A 470 -10.41 -2.79 -2.09
N PHE A 471 -9.81 -3.90 -1.65
CA PHE A 471 -10.54 -5.10 -1.24
C PHE A 471 -11.46 -4.86 -0.05
N ALA A 472 -11.03 -4.09 0.94
CA ALA A 472 -11.80 -3.87 2.17
C ALA A 472 -13.12 -3.09 1.93
N PRO A 473 -13.11 -1.87 1.32
CA PRO A 473 -14.33 -1.13 1.11
C PRO A 473 -15.26 -1.78 0.08
N GLN A 474 -14.70 -2.39 -0.95
CA GLN A 474 -15.48 -3.09 -1.97
C GLN A 474 -16.20 -4.29 -1.36
N SER A 475 -15.49 -5.14 -0.61
CA SER A 475 -16.06 -6.33 0.00
C SER A 475 -17.07 -6.01 1.10
N SER A 476 -16.87 -4.95 1.89
CA SER A 476 -17.86 -4.48 2.88
C SER A 476 -19.25 -4.31 2.24
N SER A 477 -19.29 -3.58 1.12
CA SER A 477 -20.53 -3.31 0.38
C SER A 477 -21.10 -4.58 -0.28
N VAL A 478 -20.27 -5.40 -0.91
CA VAL A 478 -20.69 -6.63 -1.59
C VAL A 478 -21.27 -7.64 -0.60
N ILE A 479 -20.62 -7.84 0.56
CA ILE A 479 -21.09 -8.75 1.61
C ILE A 479 -22.47 -8.32 2.11
N ALA A 480 -22.70 -7.02 2.30
CA ALA A 480 -23.99 -6.50 2.72
C ALA A 480 -25.09 -6.76 1.70
N PHE A 481 -24.82 -6.53 0.42
CA PHE A 481 -25.79 -6.81 -0.64
C PHE A 481 -26.00 -8.31 -0.87
N LEU A 482 -24.97 -9.14 -0.74
CA LEU A 482 -25.11 -10.61 -0.76
C LEU A 482 -25.99 -11.08 0.39
N ALA A 483 -25.76 -10.59 1.60
CA ALA A 483 -26.59 -10.92 2.75
C ALA A 483 -28.06 -10.53 2.51
N LEU A 484 -28.31 -9.34 1.95
CA LEU A 484 -29.66 -8.92 1.58
C LEU A 484 -30.30 -9.89 0.58
N VAL A 485 -29.60 -10.23 -0.51
CA VAL A 485 -30.13 -11.14 -1.56
C VAL A 485 -30.40 -12.55 -1.02
N LEU A 486 -29.55 -13.03 -0.07
CA LEU A 486 -29.73 -14.35 0.55
C LEU A 486 -30.82 -14.37 1.63
N MET A 487 -31.09 -13.23 2.28
CA MET A 487 -32.07 -13.12 3.37
C MET A 487 -33.45 -12.67 2.93
N THR A 488 -33.61 -12.21 1.69
CA THR A 488 -34.90 -11.74 1.13
C THR A 488 -35.26 -12.51 -0.14
N PRO A 489 -36.56 -12.57 -0.50
CA PRO A 489 -36.98 -13.16 -1.77
C PRO A 489 -36.27 -12.47 -2.95
N ARG A 490 -35.94 -13.23 -3.98
CA ARG A 490 -35.37 -12.64 -5.20
C ARG A 490 -36.46 -11.84 -5.93
N PRO A 491 -36.10 -10.64 -6.49
CA PRO A 491 -37.07 -9.89 -7.29
C PRO A 491 -37.46 -10.68 -8.54
N ALA A 492 -38.73 -10.77 -8.80
CA ALA A 492 -39.23 -11.34 -10.04
C ALA A 492 -38.89 -10.41 -11.22
N GLY A 493 -38.42 -10.98 -12.34
CA GLY A 493 -38.16 -10.25 -13.58
C GLY A 493 -36.72 -10.33 -14.07
N LYS A 494 -36.53 -10.05 -15.35
CA LYS A 494 -35.20 -10.04 -15.99
C LYS A 494 -34.41 -8.80 -15.57
N ARG A 495 -33.13 -9.00 -15.23
CA ARG A 495 -32.18 -7.91 -15.06
C ARG A 495 -31.92 -7.18 -16.37
N ALA A 496 -31.60 -5.89 -16.32
CA ALA A 496 -31.20 -5.13 -17.50
C ALA A 496 -29.91 -5.67 -18.13
N SER A 497 -29.78 -5.58 -19.45
CA SER A 497 -28.56 -6.01 -20.17
C SER A 497 -27.31 -5.35 -19.64
N ALA A 498 -27.39 -4.10 -19.17
CA ALA A 498 -26.27 -3.38 -18.56
C ALA A 498 -25.77 -4.04 -17.27
N GLU A 499 -26.68 -4.54 -16.41
CA GLU A 499 -26.32 -5.27 -15.18
C GLU A 499 -25.61 -6.59 -15.52
N THR A 500 -26.15 -7.34 -16.48
CA THR A 500 -25.57 -8.61 -16.94
C THR A 500 -24.19 -8.40 -17.56
N LEU A 501 -24.03 -7.36 -18.39
CA LEU A 501 -22.75 -7.00 -18.99
C LEU A 501 -21.72 -6.59 -17.91
N ALA A 502 -22.11 -5.74 -16.97
CA ALA A 502 -21.26 -5.35 -15.84
C ALA A 502 -20.79 -6.58 -15.03
N GLY A 503 -21.73 -7.50 -14.73
CA GLY A 503 -21.40 -8.76 -14.06
C GLY A 503 -20.41 -9.62 -14.85
N ALA A 504 -20.58 -9.73 -16.16
CA ALA A 504 -19.67 -10.48 -17.03
C ALA A 504 -18.25 -9.86 -17.04
N VAL A 505 -18.16 -8.53 -17.17
CA VAL A 505 -16.87 -7.80 -17.12
C VAL A 505 -16.15 -8.07 -15.79
N LEU A 506 -16.86 -7.95 -14.67
CA LEU A 506 -16.28 -8.19 -13.34
C LEU A 506 -15.83 -9.65 -13.16
N ALA A 507 -16.61 -10.62 -13.64
CA ALA A 507 -16.25 -12.04 -13.55
C ALA A 507 -14.99 -12.38 -14.37
N VAL A 508 -14.88 -11.86 -15.60
CA VAL A 508 -13.72 -12.05 -16.46
C VAL A 508 -12.49 -11.37 -15.85
N ALA A 509 -12.64 -10.12 -15.39
CA ALA A 509 -11.55 -9.40 -14.72
C ALA A 509 -11.06 -10.12 -13.46
N ALA A 510 -11.97 -10.69 -12.66
CA ALA A 510 -11.59 -11.46 -11.48
C ALA A 510 -10.69 -12.66 -11.82
N VAL A 511 -11.00 -13.39 -12.88
CA VAL A 511 -10.17 -14.53 -13.34
C VAL A 511 -8.79 -14.03 -13.79
N TYR A 512 -8.75 -12.99 -14.62
CA TYR A 512 -7.49 -12.42 -15.11
C TYR A 512 -6.59 -11.92 -13.97
N ILE A 513 -7.16 -11.14 -13.04
CA ILE A 513 -6.42 -10.59 -11.89
C ILE A 513 -5.92 -11.72 -10.98
N ALA A 514 -6.74 -12.74 -10.70
CA ALA A 514 -6.32 -13.86 -9.86
C ALA A 514 -5.17 -14.67 -10.48
N ILE A 515 -5.13 -14.81 -11.80
CA ILE A 515 -4.02 -15.46 -12.50
C ILE A 515 -2.76 -14.58 -12.44
N ASN A 516 -2.90 -13.29 -12.69
CA ASN A 516 -1.76 -12.36 -12.76
C ASN A 516 -1.13 -12.09 -11.39
N GLU A 517 -1.93 -12.00 -10.33
CA GLU A 517 -1.49 -11.75 -8.94
C GLU A 517 -1.17 -13.04 -8.17
N THR A 518 -1.39 -14.18 -8.75
CA THR A 518 -1.25 -15.52 -8.18
C THR A 518 -2.17 -15.82 -6.97
N LEU A 519 -2.23 -17.08 -6.57
CA LEU A 519 -3.01 -17.50 -5.40
C LEU A 519 -2.35 -17.11 -4.07
N ALA A 520 -1.14 -16.59 -4.09
CA ALA A 520 -0.44 -16.11 -2.90
C ALA A 520 -0.91 -14.70 -2.47
N ASN A 521 -1.48 -13.91 -3.39
CA ASN A 521 -1.97 -12.57 -3.11
C ASN A 521 -3.40 -12.60 -2.54
N TRP A 522 -3.51 -12.76 -1.22
CA TRP A 522 -4.81 -12.80 -0.56
C TRP A 522 -5.63 -11.51 -0.71
N GLN A 523 -5.01 -10.33 -0.85
CA GLN A 523 -5.71 -9.06 -1.08
C GLN A 523 -6.40 -9.07 -2.45
N ALA A 524 -5.70 -9.51 -3.48
CA ALA A 524 -6.24 -9.65 -4.82
C ALA A 524 -7.34 -10.73 -4.87
N LEU A 525 -7.14 -11.88 -4.22
CA LEU A 525 -8.16 -12.94 -4.15
C LEU A 525 -9.42 -12.46 -3.44
N TRP A 526 -9.29 -11.69 -2.37
CA TRP A 526 -10.44 -11.11 -1.68
C TRP A 526 -11.21 -10.14 -2.57
N LEU A 527 -10.50 -9.26 -3.29
CA LEU A 527 -11.11 -8.35 -4.26
C LEU A 527 -11.82 -9.11 -5.38
N CYS A 528 -11.18 -10.15 -5.94
CA CYS A 528 -11.75 -11.02 -6.97
C CYS A 528 -13.02 -11.74 -6.47
N ALA A 529 -13.01 -12.26 -5.24
CA ALA A 529 -14.20 -12.84 -4.62
C ALA A 529 -15.34 -11.81 -4.52
N GLY A 530 -15.00 -10.56 -4.20
CA GLY A 530 -15.95 -9.46 -4.22
C GLY A 530 -16.50 -9.17 -5.64
N PHE A 531 -15.65 -9.18 -6.68
CA PHE A 531 -16.12 -9.03 -8.07
C PHE A 531 -17.06 -10.16 -8.49
N VAL A 532 -16.75 -11.41 -8.16
CA VAL A 532 -17.62 -12.56 -8.42
C VAL A 532 -18.93 -12.44 -7.64
N GLY A 533 -18.88 -12.03 -6.37
CA GLY A 533 -20.08 -11.78 -5.56
C GLY A 533 -20.98 -10.69 -6.15
N LEU A 534 -20.37 -9.60 -6.62
CA LEU A 534 -21.12 -8.52 -7.28
C LEU A 534 -21.68 -8.97 -8.63
N ALA A 535 -20.94 -9.74 -9.42
CA ALA A 535 -21.41 -10.35 -10.66
C ALA A 535 -22.63 -11.26 -10.42
N PHE A 536 -22.62 -12.06 -9.36
CA PHE A 536 -23.76 -12.89 -8.94
C PHE A 536 -24.98 -12.04 -8.56
N ILE A 537 -24.80 -10.93 -7.84
CA ILE A 537 -25.88 -9.99 -7.49
C ILE A 537 -26.49 -9.39 -8.76
N LEU A 538 -25.67 -9.01 -9.74
CA LEU A 538 -26.09 -8.36 -10.97
C LEU A 538 -26.72 -9.32 -11.98
N SER A 539 -26.36 -10.62 -11.95
CA SER A 539 -26.91 -11.65 -12.85
C SER A 539 -28.17 -12.33 -12.33
N GLY A 540 -28.47 -12.24 -11.03
CA GLY A 540 -29.57 -12.96 -10.39
C GLY A 540 -30.94 -12.50 -10.86
N ALA A 541 -31.56 -13.24 -11.83
CA ALA A 541 -32.99 -13.20 -12.11
C ALA A 541 -33.69 -14.20 -11.18
N GLY A 542 -34.76 -13.80 -10.53
CA GLY A 542 -35.75 -14.76 -10.00
C GLY A 542 -36.53 -15.33 -11.15
N ASP A 543 -36.67 -16.65 -11.22
CA ASP A 543 -37.64 -17.26 -12.12
C ASP A 543 -39.02 -16.67 -11.79
N ALA A 544 -39.74 -16.20 -12.83
CA ALA A 544 -41.12 -15.85 -12.64
C ALA A 544 -41.84 -17.14 -12.18
N PRO A 545 -42.66 -17.10 -11.12
CA PRO A 545 -43.49 -18.26 -10.81
C PRO A 545 -44.35 -18.55 -12.03
N GLY A 546 -44.19 -19.75 -12.60
CA GLY A 546 -44.97 -20.27 -13.69
C GLY A 546 -46.47 -20.41 -13.32
#